data_8167d52feb8b416212587f0b50e94bb8
#
_entry.id   8167d52feb8b416212587f0b50e94bb8
#
_cell.length_a   1.000
_cell.length_b   1.000
_cell.length_c   1.000
_cell.angle_alpha   90.00
_cell.angle_beta   90.00
_cell.angle_gamma   90.00
#
_symmetry.space_group_name_H-M   'P 1'
#
loop_
_entity.id
_entity.type
_entity.pdbx_description
1 polymer ?
#
loop_
_entity_poly.entity_id
_entity_poly.type
_entity_poly.pdbx_seq_one_letter_code
_entity_poly.pdbx_strand_id
1 'polypeptide(L)'
;MKTYIGNLILMCCLLCSCHQPTNNPHLYDKGVSQELAALRKQEIKELKYKLYFAIPEQKSVPVDGKITIEFNLDMPQEVILDFREESEKIKSVSVNGQTSHYDFR
;
A
#
# COMPACT_ATOMS: atom_id res chain seq x y z
N MET A 1 18.81 32.27 -27.71
CA MET A 1 19.18 31.27 -26.72
C MET A 1 18.25 31.24 -25.50
N LYS A 2 17.73 32.35 -25.05
CA LYS A 2 16.82 32.38 -23.87
C LYS A 2 15.44 31.74 -24.09
N THR A 3 14.95 31.68 -25.32
CA THR A 3 13.62 31.12 -25.66
C THR A 3 13.56 29.58 -25.62
N TYR A 4 14.67 28.90 -25.81
CA TYR A 4 14.70 27.43 -25.80
C TYR A 4 14.71 26.84 -24.40
N ILE A 5 15.25 27.56 -23.41
CA ILE A 5 15.27 27.12 -22.00
C ILE A 5 13.87 27.19 -21.41
N GLY A 6 13.06 28.18 -21.78
CA GLY A 6 11.67 28.31 -21.34
C GLY A 6 10.77 27.17 -21.83
N ASN A 7 10.94 26.75 -23.07
CA ASN A 7 10.19 25.63 -23.63
C ASN A 7 10.57 24.27 -23.03
N LEU A 8 11.84 24.08 -22.69
CA LEU A 8 12.30 22.84 -22.06
C LEU A 8 11.79 22.70 -20.63
N ILE A 9 11.74 23.80 -19.88
CA ILE A 9 11.19 23.85 -18.52
C ILE A 9 9.68 23.60 -18.54
N LEU A 10 8.95 24.16 -19.49
CA LEU A 10 7.52 23.96 -19.66
C LEU A 10 7.20 22.49 -20.00
N MET A 11 8.04 21.86 -20.82
CA MET A 11 7.88 20.45 -21.20
C MET A 11 8.17 19.50 -20.03
N CYS A 12 9.13 19.81 -19.16
CA CYS A 12 9.36 19.07 -17.91
C CYS A 12 8.17 19.17 -16.94
N CYS A 13 7.54 20.34 -16.81
CA CYS A 13 6.36 20.50 -15.96
C CYS A 13 5.15 19.72 -16.49
N LEU A 14 4.98 19.59 -17.81
CA LEU A 14 3.91 18.78 -18.41
C LEU A 14 4.13 17.27 -18.20
N LEU A 15 5.38 16.81 -18.16
CA LEU A 15 5.70 15.42 -17.86
C LEU A 15 5.54 15.06 -16.38
N CYS A 16 5.68 16.02 -15.47
CA CYS A 16 5.45 15.83 -14.03
C CYS A 16 3.98 15.80 -13.63
N SER A 17 3.06 16.30 -14.48
CA SER A 17 1.63 16.37 -14.17
C SER A 17 0.84 15.08 -14.48
N CYS A 18 1.49 14.00 -14.93
CA CYS A 18 0.83 12.74 -15.28
C CYS A 18 0.58 11.80 -14.07
N HIS A 19 0.85 12.24 -12.85
CA HIS A 19 0.53 11.46 -11.66
C HIS A 19 -0.78 11.97 -11.06
N GLN A 20 -1.89 11.63 -11.69
CA GLN A 20 -3.19 11.80 -11.08
C GLN A 20 -3.41 10.64 -10.09
N PRO A 21 -3.71 10.92 -8.81
CA PRO A 21 -4.21 9.88 -7.93
C PRO A 21 -5.47 9.31 -8.59
N THR A 22 -5.45 8.02 -8.85
CA THR A 22 -6.60 7.31 -9.39
C THR A 22 -7.69 7.32 -8.32
N ASN A 23 -8.58 8.32 -8.37
CA ASN A 23 -9.81 8.35 -7.57
C ASN A 23 -10.78 7.29 -8.11
N ASN A 24 -10.40 6.01 -7.99
CA ASN A 24 -11.31 4.92 -8.28
C ASN A 24 -12.03 4.53 -6.97
N PRO A 25 -13.33 4.83 -6.82
CA PRO A 25 -14.07 4.53 -5.59
C PRO A 25 -14.14 3.04 -5.28
N HIS A 26 -14.00 2.18 -6.27
CA HIS A 26 -14.06 0.73 -6.11
C HIS A 26 -12.82 0.09 -5.49
N LEU A 27 -11.73 0.86 -5.33
CA LEU A 27 -10.51 0.34 -4.67
C LEU A 27 -10.72 0.03 -3.19
N TYR A 28 -11.70 0.66 -2.55
CA TYR A 28 -11.99 0.55 -1.11
C TYR A 28 -13.30 -0.20 -0.82
N ASP A 29 -13.89 -0.82 -1.83
CA ASP A 29 -15.09 -1.64 -1.64
C ASP A 29 -14.79 -2.85 -0.74
N LYS A 30 -15.82 -3.33 -0.05
CA LYS A 30 -15.69 -4.50 0.81
C LYS A 30 -15.28 -5.74 0.00
N GLY A 31 -14.15 -6.32 0.37
CA GLY A 31 -13.53 -7.42 -0.37
C GLY A 31 -12.48 -6.90 -1.37
N VAL A 32 -12.01 -7.77 -2.24
CA VAL A 32 -11.04 -7.43 -3.28
C VAL A 32 -11.78 -7.23 -4.60
N SER A 33 -11.92 -5.97 -5.02
CA SER A 33 -12.48 -5.66 -6.33
C SER A 33 -11.53 -6.11 -7.46
N GLN A 34 -12.07 -6.26 -8.67
CA GLN A 34 -11.28 -6.59 -9.84
C GLN A 34 -10.25 -5.48 -10.14
N GLU A 35 -10.63 -4.24 -9.93
CA GLU A 35 -9.79 -3.07 -10.11
C GLU A 35 -8.61 -3.07 -9.12
N LEU A 36 -8.87 -3.37 -7.85
CA LEU A 36 -7.82 -3.49 -6.83
C LEU A 36 -6.86 -4.65 -7.13
N ALA A 37 -7.39 -5.78 -7.56
CA ALA A 37 -6.56 -6.94 -7.95
C ALA A 37 -5.67 -6.62 -9.16
N ALA A 38 -6.19 -5.93 -10.17
CA ALA A 38 -5.45 -5.51 -11.35
C ALA A 38 -4.35 -4.50 -10.99
N LEU A 39 -4.66 -3.52 -10.14
CA LEU A 39 -3.72 -2.52 -9.65
C LEU A 39 -2.55 -3.19 -8.91
N ARG A 40 -2.84 -4.07 -7.95
CA ARG A 40 -1.82 -4.82 -7.19
C ARG A 40 -0.93 -5.65 -8.09
N LYS A 41 -1.49 -6.33 -9.07
CA LYS A 41 -0.72 -7.14 -10.04
C LYS A 41 0.25 -6.29 -10.85
N GLN A 42 -0.14 -5.08 -11.20
CA GLN A 42 0.69 -4.15 -11.96
C GLN A 42 1.80 -3.54 -11.11
N GLU A 43 1.51 -3.15 -9.88
CA GLU A 43 2.37 -2.32 -9.05
C GLU A 43 3.28 -3.10 -8.11
N ILE A 44 2.82 -4.26 -7.60
CA ILE A 44 3.54 -5.05 -6.60
C ILE A 44 4.30 -6.18 -7.28
N LYS A 45 5.62 -6.20 -7.09
CA LYS A 45 6.53 -7.20 -7.63
C LYS A 45 7.23 -7.96 -6.50
N GLU A 46 7.62 -9.20 -6.77
CA GLU A 46 8.42 -10.03 -5.85
C GLU A 46 7.83 -10.13 -4.45
N LEU A 47 6.53 -10.35 -4.37
CA LEU A 47 5.78 -10.43 -3.12
C LEU A 47 6.19 -11.66 -2.28
N LYS A 48 6.55 -11.40 -1.01
CA LYS A 48 6.85 -12.44 -0.02
C LYS A 48 6.13 -12.18 1.28
N TYR A 49 5.65 -13.23 1.90
CA TYR A 49 5.02 -13.19 3.22
C TYR A 49 5.82 -13.99 4.24
N LYS A 50 5.96 -13.43 5.45
CA LYS A 50 6.40 -14.15 6.64
C LYS A 50 5.31 -14.02 7.69
N LEU A 51 4.83 -15.16 8.18
CA LEU A 51 3.75 -15.25 9.13
C LEU A 51 4.27 -15.83 10.44
N TYR A 52 3.95 -15.18 11.54
CA TYR A 52 4.22 -15.67 12.87
C TYR A 52 2.95 -15.60 13.72
N PHE A 53 2.64 -16.68 14.43
CA PHE A 53 1.51 -16.75 15.36
C PHE A 53 1.97 -17.28 16.70
N ALA A 54 1.63 -16.56 17.76
CA ALA A 54 1.73 -17.05 19.13
C ALA A 54 0.36 -17.61 19.56
N ILE A 55 0.26 -18.92 19.60
CA ILE A 55 -0.98 -19.63 19.93
C ILE A 55 -0.91 -20.01 21.41
N PRO A 56 -1.74 -19.42 22.29
CA PRO A 56 -1.76 -19.76 23.71
C PRO A 56 -2.40 -21.13 23.94
N GLU A 57 -2.02 -21.79 25.03
CA GLU A 57 -2.64 -23.05 25.44
C GLU A 57 -4.11 -22.90 25.84
N GLN A 58 -4.45 -21.75 26.39
CA GLN A 58 -5.80 -21.44 26.84
C GLN A 58 -6.63 -20.86 25.71
N LYS A 59 -7.77 -21.49 25.40
CA LYS A 59 -8.70 -21.05 24.34
C LYS A 59 -9.29 -19.65 24.54
N SER A 60 -9.32 -19.16 25.78
CA SER A 60 -9.83 -17.83 26.14
C SER A 60 -8.85 -16.69 25.85
N VAL A 61 -7.58 -17.02 25.62
CA VAL A 61 -6.55 -16.01 25.31
C VAL A 61 -6.46 -15.79 23.81
N PRO A 62 -6.50 -14.54 23.34
CA PRO A 62 -6.38 -14.24 21.91
C PRO A 62 -5.05 -14.71 21.31
N VAL A 63 -5.08 -15.09 20.06
CA VAL A 63 -3.88 -15.41 19.27
C VAL A 63 -3.23 -14.12 18.81
N ASP A 64 -1.95 -13.95 19.12
CA ASP A 64 -1.16 -12.86 18.56
C ASP A 64 -0.51 -13.28 17.23
N GLY A 65 -0.67 -12.45 16.22
CA GLY A 65 -0.11 -12.67 14.90
C GLY A 65 0.81 -11.53 14.48
N LYS A 66 1.85 -11.87 13.73
CA LYS A 66 2.72 -10.91 13.04
C LYS A 66 2.86 -11.32 11.59
N ILE A 67 2.60 -10.38 10.70
CA ILE A 67 2.76 -10.55 9.26
C ILE A 67 3.83 -9.58 8.78
N THR A 68 4.84 -10.09 8.12
CA THR A 68 5.81 -9.27 7.39
C THR A 68 5.57 -9.49 5.90
N ILE A 69 5.35 -8.39 5.18
CA ILE A 69 5.11 -8.38 3.74
C ILE A 69 6.28 -7.66 3.08
N GLU A 70 7.02 -8.37 2.25
CA GLU A 70 8.13 -7.83 1.47
C GLU A 70 7.72 -7.77 0.00
N PHE A 71 7.94 -6.64 -0.64
CA PHE A 71 7.63 -6.44 -2.07
C PHE A 71 8.43 -5.29 -2.65
N ASN A 72 8.49 -5.24 -3.98
CA ASN A 72 9.07 -4.12 -4.73
C ASN A 72 7.95 -3.31 -5.40
N LEU A 73 8.13 -1.99 -5.40
CA LEU A 73 7.31 -1.03 -6.15
C LEU A 73 8.20 -0.35 -7.18
N ASP A 74 7.66 -0.11 -8.38
CA ASP A 74 8.38 0.62 -9.42
C ASP A 74 8.57 2.10 -9.05
N MET A 75 7.65 2.66 -8.26
CA MET A 75 7.73 4.02 -7.72
C MET A 75 7.05 4.10 -6.35
N PRO A 76 7.42 5.08 -5.51
CA PRO A 76 6.75 5.30 -4.23
C PRO A 76 5.27 5.61 -4.42
N GLN A 77 4.41 4.91 -3.70
CA GLN A 77 2.96 5.08 -3.77
C GLN A 77 2.26 4.51 -2.55
N GLU A 78 0.98 4.86 -2.40
CA GLU A 78 0.11 4.26 -1.40
C GLU A 78 -0.14 2.78 -1.72
N VAL A 79 -0.06 1.94 -0.70
CA VAL A 79 -0.34 0.50 -0.82
C VAL A 79 -1.57 0.18 0.01
N ILE A 80 -2.56 -0.44 -0.63
CA ILE A 80 -3.82 -0.86 0.00
C ILE A 80 -3.69 -2.32 0.41
N LEU A 81 -3.85 -2.57 1.71
CA LEU A 81 -3.85 -3.91 2.29
C LEU A 81 -5.25 -4.26 2.78
N ASP A 82 -5.62 -5.52 2.66
CA ASP A 82 -6.88 -6.03 3.22
C ASP A 82 -6.64 -6.54 4.64
N PHE A 83 -7.51 -6.12 5.54
CA PHE A 83 -7.60 -6.66 6.89
C PHE A 83 -9.05 -6.92 7.23
N ARG A 84 -9.38 -8.16 7.50
CA ARG A 84 -10.78 -8.61 7.65
C ARG A 84 -11.39 -8.23 9.01
N GLU A 85 -10.54 -8.10 10.02
CA GLU A 85 -10.97 -7.79 11.38
C GLU A 85 -11.10 -6.27 11.59
N GLU A 86 -11.64 -5.86 12.73
CA GLU A 86 -11.76 -4.47 13.12
C GLU A 86 -10.41 -3.81 13.43
N SER A 87 -10.32 -2.50 13.25
CA SER A 87 -9.08 -1.72 13.41
C SER A 87 -8.41 -1.89 14.77
N GLU A 88 -9.21 -2.11 15.82
CA GLU A 88 -8.75 -2.33 17.19
C GLU A 88 -7.90 -3.60 17.36
N LYS A 89 -8.00 -4.52 16.42
CA LYS A 89 -7.18 -5.73 16.37
C LYS A 89 -5.77 -5.48 15.85
N ILE A 90 -5.54 -4.35 15.20
CA ILE A 90 -4.20 -3.96 14.72
C ILE A 90 -3.45 -3.28 15.85
N LYS A 91 -2.42 -3.92 16.37
CA LYS A 91 -1.59 -3.38 17.46
C LYS A 91 -0.59 -2.34 16.97
N SER A 92 0.04 -2.59 15.84
CA SER A 92 1.01 -1.68 15.24
C SER A 92 1.23 -1.99 13.76
N VAL A 93 1.61 -0.96 13.02
CA VAL A 93 2.05 -1.07 11.63
C VAL A 93 3.40 -0.35 11.50
N SER A 94 4.34 -0.98 10.84
CA SER A 94 5.62 -0.37 10.52
C SER A 94 5.98 -0.60 9.04
N VAL A 95 6.68 0.35 8.46
CA VAL A 95 7.18 0.29 7.10
C VAL A 95 8.68 0.54 7.13
N ASN A 96 9.47 -0.37 6.58
CA ASN A 96 10.94 -0.29 6.59
C ASN A 96 11.52 -0.05 8.00
N GLY A 97 10.95 -0.71 9.00
CA GLY A 97 11.39 -0.62 10.40
C GLY A 97 10.94 0.63 11.16
N GLN A 98 10.16 1.51 10.55
CA GLN A 98 9.64 2.73 11.19
C GLN A 98 8.13 2.61 11.37
N THR A 99 7.63 3.06 12.53
CA THR A 99 6.18 3.16 12.76
C THR A 99 5.53 4.02 11.69
N SER A 100 4.52 3.48 11.04
CA SER A 100 3.81 4.14 9.94
C SER A 100 2.42 4.55 10.35
N HIS A 101 1.97 5.67 9.79
CA HIS A 101 0.57 6.05 9.80
C HIS A 101 -0.18 5.28 8.72
N TYR A 102 -1.43 4.88 9.03
CA TYR A 102 -2.32 4.21 8.08
C TYR A 102 -3.76 4.66 8.30
N ASP A 103 -4.55 4.63 7.24
CA ASP A 103 -5.99 4.84 7.28
C ASP A 103 -6.72 3.50 7.22
N PHE A 104 -7.65 3.31 8.13
CA PHE A 104 -8.53 2.15 8.14
C PHE A 104 -9.89 2.53 7.57
N ARG A 105 -10.34 1.79 6.56
CA ARG A 105 -11.59 2.06 5.86
C ARG A 105 -12.47 0.83 5.76
#